data_48dff5722b081411b5d923ea78a2d126
#
_entry.id   48dff5722b081411b5d923ea78a2d126
#
_cell.length_a   1.000
_cell.length_b   1.000
_cell.length_c   1.000
_cell.angle_alpha   90.00
_cell.angle_beta   90.00
_cell.angle_gamma   90.00
#
_symmetry.space_group_name_H-M   'P 1'
#
loop_
_entity.id
_entity.type
_entity.pdbx_description
1 polymer ?
#
loop_
_entity_poly.entity_id
_entity_poly.type
_entity_poly.pdbx_seq_one_letter_code
_entity_poly.pdbx_strand_id
1 'polypeptide(L)'
;RHFVLGVAAIFVYVGVEVGIPGTLIYFLSDTKANGAGLPPETATAIAGSVAATYWFLMLVGRFSAGFIADKVSSRTLMICATSIAMLLIVIAMLLGKDTTVSMPVFTGSSFNMVVVPICALLLVLVGLCTSVMWACIFNLATEGLGKYTASASGIFMMMVVGGGLIPLFQNFIADQAGYLTSYLVPLLGVAYMCFYAVIGSKNVNKNIPVD
;
A
#
# COMPACT_ATOMS: atom_id res chain seq x y z
N ARG A 1 -20.99 9.91 8.21
CA ARG A 1 -19.59 10.33 8.50
C ARG A 1 -18.60 9.20 8.20
N HIS A 2 -18.74 8.02 8.83
CA HIS A 2 -17.83 6.88 8.64
C HIS A 2 -17.72 6.44 7.17
N PHE A 3 -18.83 6.45 6.43
CA PHE A 3 -18.86 6.13 5.00
C PHE A 3 -18.05 7.13 4.17
N VAL A 4 -18.25 8.45 4.34
CA VAL A 4 -17.53 9.48 3.57
C VAL A 4 -16.02 9.42 3.82
N LEU A 5 -15.61 9.23 5.08
CA LEU A 5 -14.19 9.03 5.42
C LEU A 5 -13.66 7.70 4.85
N GLY A 6 -14.50 6.67 4.77
CA GLY A 6 -14.16 5.40 4.14
C GLY A 6 -13.97 5.53 2.62
N VAL A 7 -14.81 6.30 1.95
CA VAL A 7 -14.66 6.64 0.52
C VAL A 7 -13.30 7.32 0.25
N ALA A 8 -12.93 8.30 1.08
CA ALA A 8 -11.61 8.92 1.00
C ALA A 8 -10.49 7.92 1.33
N ALA A 9 -10.71 6.99 2.29
CA ALA A 9 -9.72 5.98 2.64
C ALA A 9 -9.47 4.99 1.49
N ILE A 10 -10.49 4.59 0.73
CA ILE A 10 -10.32 3.76 -0.47
C ILE A 10 -9.52 4.50 -1.55
N PHE A 11 -9.83 5.76 -1.81
CA PHE A 11 -9.08 6.59 -2.76
C PHE A 11 -7.58 6.63 -2.40
N VAL A 12 -7.28 6.91 -1.13
CA VAL A 12 -5.91 6.96 -0.62
C VAL A 12 -5.25 5.58 -0.65
N TYR A 13 -5.98 4.53 -0.26
CA TYR A 13 -5.49 3.16 -0.25
C TYR A 13 -5.00 2.72 -1.63
N VAL A 14 -5.84 2.88 -2.67
CA VAL A 14 -5.46 2.45 -4.03
C VAL A 14 -4.26 3.24 -4.53
N GLY A 15 -4.17 4.52 -4.17
CA GLY A 15 -3.00 5.34 -4.46
C GLY A 15 -1.72 4.84 -3.80
N VAL A 16 -1.79 4.42 -2.54
CA VAL A 16 -0.66 3.83 -1.81
C VAL A 16 -0.29 2.46 -2.39
N GLU A 17 -1.30 1.60 -2.64
CA GLU A 17 -1.12 0.25 -3.18
C GLU A 17 -0.37 0.25 -4.52
N VAL A 18 -0.69 1.17 -5.42
CA VAL A 18 -0.05 1.31 -6.73
C VAL A 18 1.22 2.15 -6.66
N GLY A 19 1.23 3.19 -5.85
CA GLY A 19 2.32 4.16 -5.76
C GLY A 19 3.61 3.56 -5.21
N ILE A 20 3.53 2.70 -4.18
CA ILE A 20 4.71 2.08 -3.58
C ILE A 20 5.50 1.26 -4.62
N PRO A 21 4.92 0.21 -5.26
CA PRO A 21 5.67 -0.58 -6.24
C PRO A 21 5.98 0.21 -7.52
N GLY A 22 5.12 1.12 -7.95
CA GLY A 22 5.33 1.93 -9.13
C GLY A 22 6.57 2.83 -9.01
N THR A 23 6.66 3.61 -7.94
CA THR A 23 7.84 4.45 -7.68
C THR A 23 9.09 3.60 -7.40
N LEU A 24 8.93 2.42 -6.79
CA LEU A 24 10.03 1.50 -6.56
C LEU A 24 10.64 0.98 -7.87
N ILE A 25 9.82 0.73 -8.91
CA ILE A 25 10.31 0.38 -10.25
C ILE A 25 11.20 1.50 -10.81
N TYR A 26 10.75 2.74 -10.75
CA TYR A 26 11.53 3.89 -11.23
C TYR A 26 12.83 4.04 -10.45
N PHE A 27 12.78 3.95 -9.12
CA PHE A 27 13.96 4.03 -8.26
C PHE A 27 15.01 2.96 -8.58
N LEU A 28 14.60 1.71 -8.77
CA LEU A 28 15.51 0.60 -9.04
C LEU A 28 16.04 0.60 -10.49
N SER A 29 15.25 1.09 -11.45
CA SER A 29 15.65 1.16 -12.86
C SER A 29 16.43 2.43 -13.21
N ASP A 30 16.42 3.47 -12.38
CA ASP A 30 17.16 4.69 -12.63
C ASP A 30 18.66 4.46 -12.40
N THR A 31 19.44 4.59 -13.47
CA THR A 31 20.91 4.45 -13.44
C THR A 31 21.64 5.75 -13.08
N LYS A 32 20.92 6.85 -12.85
CA LYS A 32 21.46 8.13 -12.43
C LYS A 32 21.74 8.16 -10.92
N ALA A 33 22.34 9.25 -10.46
CA ALA A 33 22.72 9.44 -9.05
C ALA A 33 21.57 9.30 -8.05
N ASN A 34 20.33 9.60 -8.46
CA ASN A 34 19.13 9.49 -7.62
C ASN A 34 18.57 8.07 -7.53
N GLY A 35 18.96 7.18 -8.44
CA GLY A 35 18.53 5.79 -8.46
C GLY A 35 19.23 4.90 -7.44
N ALA A 36 18.89 3.62 -7.49
CA ALA A 36 19.38 2.59 -6.57
C ALA A 36 20.84 2.17 -6.80
N GLY A 37 21.48 2.63 -7.87
CA GLY A 37 22.87 2.27 -8.21
C GLY A 37 23.02 0.84 -8.74
N LEU A 38 21.97 0.23 -9.28
CA LEU A 38 22.02 -1.10 -9.90
C LEU A 38 22.73 -1.05 -11.27
N PRO A 39 23.37 -2.17 -11.70
CA PRO A 39 23.99 -2.24 -13.03
C PRO A 39 22.97 -2.01 -14.13
N PRO A 40 23.25 -1.15 -15.15
CA PRO A 40 22.28 -0.79 -16.19
C PRO A 40 21.68 -1.99 -16.95
N GLU A 41 22.48 -3.03 -17.16
CA GLU A 41 22.05 -4.22 -17.92
C GLU A 41 20.96 -5.03 -17.19
N THR A 42 20.92 -4.97 -15.84
CA THR A 42 20.02 -5.77 -15.01
C THR A 42 18.99 -4.97 -14.25
N ALA A 43 19.16 -3.65 -14.12
CA ALA A 43 18.34 -2.77 -13.30
C ALA A 43 16.84 -2.89 -13.60
N THR A 44 16.45 -2.85 -14.87
CA THR A 44 15.03 -2.96 -15.28
C THR A 44 14.44 -4.33 -14.97
N ALA A 45 15.19 -5.42 -15.19
CA ALA A 45 14.73 -6.77 -14.88
C ALA A 45 14.57 -6.98 -13.37
N ILE A 46 15.54 -6.48 -12.58
CA ILE A 46 15.47 -6.52 -11.11
C ILE A 46 14.29 -5.70 -10.62
N ALA A 47 14.09 -4.49 -11.12
CA ALA A 47 12.98 -3.62 -10.74
C ALA A 47 11.62 -4.30 -10.98
N GLY A 48 11.43 -4.91 -12.14
CA GLY A 48 10.23 -5.67 -12.47
C GLY A 48 10.00 -6.87 -11.53
N SER A 49 11.04 -7.63 -11.23
CA SER A 49 10.97 -8.79 -10.33
C SER A 49 10.69 -8.38 -8.87
N VAL A 50 11.25 -7.27 -8.41
CA VAL A 50 10.98 -6.71 -7.07
C VAL A 50 9.53 -6.25 -6.96
N ALA A 51 9.01 -5.56 -7.98
CA ALA A 51 7.60 -5.18 -8.02
C ALA A 51 6.67 -6.41 -8.10
N ALA A 52 7.02 -7.42 -8.89
CA ALA A 52 6.28 -8.69 -8.92
C ALA A 52 6.24 -9.37 -7.54
N THR A 53 7.33 -9.27 -6.77
CA THR A 53 7.40 -9.81 -5.41
C THR A 53 6.47 -9.05 -4.46
N TYR A 54 6.33 -7.73 -4.59
CA TYR A 54 5.35 -6.94 -3.84
C TYR A 54 3.92 -7.46 -4.07
N TRP A 55 3.53 -7.66 -5.35
CA TRP A 55 2.21 -8.17 -5.71
C TRP A 55 2.01 -9.63 -5.27
N PHE A 56 3.07 -10.44 -5.34
CA PHE A 56 3.04 -11.81 -4.83
C PHE A 56 2.83 -11.84 -3.31
N LEU A 57 3.53 -11.02 -2.55
CA LEU A 57 3.32 -10.91 -1.10
C LEU A 57 1.92 -10.40 -0.76
N MET A 58 1.37 -9.51 -1.57
CA MET A 58 0.00 -9.06 -1.41
C MET A 58 -1.01 -10.19 -1.65
N LEU A 59 -0.78 -11.04 -2.65
CA LEU A 59 -1.59 -12.23 -2.88
C LEU A 59 -1.54 -13.18 -1.67
N VAL A 60 -0.34 -13.48 -1.17
CA VAL A 60 -0.13 -14.31 0.02
C VAL A 60 -0.84 -13.72 1.24
N GLY A 61 -0.72 -12.41 1.44
CA GLY A 61 -1.37 -11.70 2.53
C GLY A 61 -2.90 -11.75 2.45
N ARG A 62 -3.48 -11.58 1.25
CA ARG A 62 -4.95 -11.71 1.04
C ARG A 62 -5.43 -13.13 1.32
N PHE A 63 -4.69 -14.14 0.87
CA PHE A 63 -5.03 -15.52 1.13
C PHE A 63 -4.96 -15.85 2.63
N SER A 64 -3.88 -15.44 3.31
CA SER A 64 -3.70 -15.63 4.75
C SER A 64 -4.76 -14.88 5.58
N ALA A 65 -5.17 -13.70 5.14
CA ALA A 65 -6.20 -12.92 5.81
C ALA A 65 -7.56 -13.64 5.83
N GLY A 66 -7.88 -14.45 4.82
CA GLY A 66 -9.09 -15.26 4.80
C GLY A 66 -9.23 -16.20 6.00
N PHE A 67 -8.13 -16.73 6.53
CA PHE A 67 -8.13 -17.61 7.71
C PHE A 67 -8.22 -16.84 9.04
N ILE A 68 -7.97 -15.54 9.02
CA ILE A 68 -7.89 -14.69 10.22
C ILE A 68 -9.14 -13.79 10.33
N ALA A 69 -9.82 -13.54 9.22
CA ALA A 69 -10.93 -12.59 9.12
C ALA A 69 -12.08 -12.86 10.12
N ASP A 70 -12.36 -14.13 10.41
CA ASP A 70 -13.41 -14.52 11.36
C ASP A 70 -13.00 -14.35 12.83
N LYS A 71 -11.70 -14.23 13.10
CA LYS A 71 -11.15 -14.20 14.47
C LYS A 71 -10.75 -12.79 14.92
N VAL A 72 -10.48 -11.90 14.00
CA VAL A 72 -9.95 -10.55 14.29
C VAL A 72 -10.84 -9.50 13.64
N SER A 73 -11.24 -8.47 14.42
CA SER A 73 -12.05 -7.39 13.87
C SER A 73 -11.32 -6.62 12.77
N SER A 74 -12.06 -6.20 11.72
CA SER A 74 -11.50 -5.39 10.61
C SER A 74 -10.77 -4.13 11.13
N ARG A 75 -11.26 -3.55 12.23
CA ARG A 75 -10.62 -2.39 12.87
C ARG A 75 -9.25 -2.74 13.42
N THR A 76 -9.15 -3.80 14.22
CA THR A 76 -7.88 -4.25 14.82
C THR A 76 -6.86 -4.62 13.74
N LEU A 77 -7.31 -5.41 12.76
CA LEU A 77 -6.47 -5.83 11.64
C LEU A 77 -5.92 -4.63 10.86
N MET A 78 -6.76 -3.63 10.62
CA MET A 78 -6.36 -2.41 9.91
C MET A 78 -5.38 -1.56 10.73
N ILE A 79 -5.59 -1.40 12.05
CA ILE A 79 -4.66 -0.67 12.92
C ILE A 79 -3.29 -1.36 12.91
N CYS A 80 -3.25 -2.68 13.08
CA CYS A 80 -1.98 -3.43 13.05
C CYS A 80 -1.28 -3.28 11.70
N ALA A 81 -2.00 -3.51 10.59
CA ALA A 81 -1.44 -3.42 9.24
C ALA A 81 -0.90 -2.03 8.92
N THR A 82 -1.66 -0.96 9.24
CA THR A 82 -1.21 0.41 8.99
C THR A 82 -0.04 0.82 9.87
N SER A 83 -0.01 0.38 11.14
CA SER A 83 1.11 0.67 12.04
C SER A 83 2.41 0.02 11.57
N ILE A 84 2.35 -1.25 11.16
CA ILE A 84 3.51 -1.97 10.62
C ILE A 84 3.96 -1.33 9.29
N ALA A 85 3.02 -0.99 8.39
CA ALA A 85 3.34 -0.34 7.13
C ALA A 85 4.03 1.02 7.33
N MET A 86 3.54 1.86 8.25
CA MET A 86 4.20 3.13 8.60
C MET A 86 5.62 2.90 9.10
N LEU A 87 5.82 1.93 9.99
CA LEU A 87 7.14 1.61 10.52
C LEU A 87 8.10 1.17 9.40
N LEU A 88 7.67 0.27 8.51
CA LEU A 88 8.47 -0.20 7.38
C LEU A 88 8.85 0.93 6.42
N ILE A 89 7.91 1.83 6.09
CA ILE A 89 8.17 2.97 5.20
C ILE A 89 9.15 3.93 5.86
N VAL A 90 8.97 4.28 7.14
CA VAL A 90 9.89 5.18 7.86
C VAL A 90 11.31 4.59 7.91
N ILE A 91 11.44 3.31 8.28
CA ILE A 91 12.76 2.65 8.31
C ILE A 91 13.38 2.61 6.92
N ALA A 92 12.59 2.34 5.86
CA ALA A 92 13.08 2.35 4.48
C ALA A 92 13.63 3.72 4.08
N MET A 93 12.94 4.81 4.44
CA MET A 93 13.38 6.17 4.16
C MET A 93 14.65 6.54 4.94
N LEU A 94 14.79 6.08 6.18
CA LEU A 94 15.95 6.38 7.05
C LEU A 94 17.21 5.61 6.65
N LEU A 95 17.08 4.33 6.28
CA LEU A 95 18.22 3.49 5.88
C LEU A 95 18.77 3.85 4.50
N GLY A 96 17.98 4.50 3.67
CA GLY A 96 18.43 4.94 2.36
C GLY A 96 18.80 3.80 1.42
N LYS A 97 19.72 4.09 0.49
CA LYS A 97 20.15 3.15 -0.57
C LYS A 97 21.53 2.53 -0.32
N ASP A 98 22.27 2.99 0.68
CA ASP A 98 23.69 2.66 0.86
C ASP A 98 23.89 1.24 1.39
N THR A 99 22.90 0.68 2.11
CA THR A 99 22.94 -0.67 2.61
C THR A 99 22.22 -1.61 1.65
N THR A 100 22.90 -2.67 1.20
CA THR A 100 22.33 -3.67 0.30
C THR A 100 22.04 -4.99 1.02
N VAL A 101 21.08 -5.73 0.52
CA VAL A 101 20.67 -7.05 1.01
C VAL A 101 20.36 -7.97 -0.16
N SER A 102 20.66 -9.25 0.01
CA SER A 102 20.21 -10.28 -0.93
C SER A 102 18.79 -10.71 -0.55
N MET A 103 17.84 -10.54 -1.47
CA MET A 103 16.44 -10.92 -1.26
C MET A 103 15.94 -11.85 -2.35
N PRO A 104 15.03 -12.80 -2.03
CA PRO A 104 14.35 -13.60 -3.04
C PRO A 104 13.33 -12.72 -3.79
N VAL A 105 13.40 -12.74 -5.12
CA VAL A 105 12.42 -12.07 -5.98
C VAL A 105 11.66 -13.07 -6.81
N PHE A 106 10.37 -12.81 -7.01
CA PHE A 106 9.51 -13.63 -7.85
C PHE A 106 9.69 -13.26 -9.32
N THR A 107 10.05 -14.23 -10.15
CA THR A 107 10.29 -14.05 -11.60
C THR A 107 9.16 -14.58 -12.47
N GLY A 108 7.99 -14.82 -11.88
CA GLY A 108 6.83 -15.38 -12.59
C GLY A 108 6.71 -16.90 -12.49
N SER A 109 7.80 -17.64 -12.46
CA SER A 109 7.82 -19.11 -12.37
C SER A 109 8.73 -19.65 -11.26
N SER A 110 9.67 -18.85 -10.78
CA SER A 110 10.67 -19.24 -9.78
C SER A 110 11.04 -18.06 -8.89
N PHE A 111 11.82 -18.35 -7.84
CA PHE A 111 12.45 -17.32 -7.00
C PHE A 111 13.94 -17.29 -7.26
N ASN A 112 14.47 -16.10 -7.54
CA ASN A 112 15.89 -15.87 -7.72
C ASN A 112 16.39 -14.90 -6.64
N MET A 113 17.62 -15.08 -6.18
CA MET A 113 18.25 -14.15 -5.24
C MET A 113 18.85 -12.97 -6.01
N VAL A 114 18.49 -11.76 -5.61
CA VAL A 114 19.06 -10.51 -6.15
C VAL A 114 19.55 -9.62 -5.02
N VAL A 115 20.59 -8.84 -5.32
CA VAL A 115 21.12 -7.84 -4.39
C VAL A 115 20.46 -6.50 -4.69
N VAL A 116 19.78 -5.94 -3.70
CA VAL A 116 19.05 -4.66 -3.80
C VAL A 116 19.31 -3.83 -2.54
N PRO A 117 19.07 -2.51 -2.57
CA PRO A 117 19.05 -1.70 -1.35
C PRO A 117 18.04 -2.23 -0.34
N ILE A 118 18.39 -2.20 0.95
CA ILE A 118 17.52 -2.71 2.04
C ILE A 118 16.16 -1.98 2.09
N CYS A 119 16.13 -0.71 1.68
CA CYS A 119 14.87 0.04 1.57
C CYS A 119 13.89 -0.62 0.60
N ALA A 120 14.37 -1.23 -0.50
CA ALA A 120 13.52 -1.95 -1.44
C ALA A 120 12.88 -3.19 -0.80
N LEU A 121 13.63 -3.97 -0.02
CA LEU A 121 13.08 -5.10 0.73
C LEU A 121 11.97 -4.64 1.69
N LEU A 122 12.21 -3.57 2.47
CA LEU A 122 11.24 -3.05 3.43
C LEU A 122 9.96 -2.56 2.74
N LEU A 123 10.10 -1.86 1.60
CA LEU A 123 8.97 -1.39 0.81
C LEU A 123 8.17 -2.54 0.19
N VAL A 124 8.84 -3.62 -0.24
CA VAL A 124 8.17 -4.83 -0.73
C VAL A 124 7.36 -5.52 0.38
N LEU A 125 7.88 -5.56 1.61
CA LEU A 125 7.16 -6.13 2.76
C LEU A 125 5.87 -5.35 3.11
N VAL A 126 5.76 -4.07 2.74
CA VAL A 126 4.51 -3.30 2.88
C VAL A 126 3.36 -3.96 2.10
N GLY A 127 3.65 -4.72 1.03
CA GLY A 127 2.66 -5.48 0.28
C GLY A 127 1.83 -6.46 1.13
N LEU A 128 2.44 -7.06 2.16
CA LEU A 128 1.69 -7.87 3.13
C LEU A 128 0.71 -7.02 3.95
N CYS A 129 1.10 -5.81 4.32
CA CYS A 129 0.25 -4.91 5.11
C CYS A 129 -0.93 -4.37 4.28
N THR A 130 -0.66 -3.94 3.03
CA THR A 130 -1.70 -3.41 2.14
C THR A 130 -2.71 -4.48 1.72
N SER A 131 -2.35 -5.75 1.76
CA SER A 131 -3.18 -6.88 1.33
C SER A 131 -4.56 -6.94 1.98
N VAL A 132 -4.67 -6.56 3.25
CA VAL A 132 -5.90 -6.63 4.06
C VAL A 132 -6.67 -5.32 4.10
N MET A 133 -6.04 -4.21 3.73
CA MET A 133 -6.59 -2.87 3.97
C MET A 133 -7.87 -2.60 3.18
N TRP A 134 -7.94 -3.03 1.91
CA TRP A 134 -9.17 -2.87 1.10
C TRP A 134 -10.39 -3.46 1.79
N ALA A 135 -10.31 -4.74 2.16
CA ALA A 135 -11.43 -5.45 2.81
C ALA A 135 -11.80 -4.80 4.15
N CYS A 136 -10.81 -4.41 4.94
CA CYS A 136 -11.04 -3.73 6.21
C CYS A 136 -11.74 -2.37 6.04
N ILE A 137 -11.28 -1.55 5.08
CA ILE A 137 -11.92 -0.24 4.80
C ILE A 137 -13.35 -0.44 4.33
N PHE A 138 -13.56 -1.38 3.39
CA PHE A 138 -14.88 -1.68 2.86
C PHE A 138 -15.84 -2.10 3.96
N ASN A 139 -15.45 -3.08 4.79
CA ASN A 139 -16.28 -3.57 5.89
C ASN A 139 -16.63 -2.45 6.89
N LEU A 140 -15.64 -1.65 7.30
CA LEU A 140 -15.85 -0.55 8.25
C LEU A 140 -16.70 0.58 7.66
N ALA A 141 -16.61 0.84 6.38
CA ALA A 141 -17.34 1.92 5.72
C ALA A 141 -18.79 1.55 5.40
N THR A 142 -19.06 0.26 5.14
CA THR A 142 -20.39 -0.24 4.81
C THR A 142 -21.18 -0.71 6.04
N GLU A 143 -20.54 -0.70 7.21
CA GLU A 143 -21.20 -1.08 8.47
C GLU A 143 -22.48 -0.25 8.70
N GLY A 144 -23.63 -0.93 8.84
CA GLY A 144 -24.92 -0.31 9.10
C GLY A 144 -25.59 0.37 7.90
N LEU A 145 -25.12 0.15 6.65
CA LEU A 145 -25.75 0.70 5.44
C LEU A 145 -26.91 -0.15 4.89
N GLY A 146 -27.03 -1.43 5.30
CA GLY A 146 -28.12 -2.31 4.86
C GLY A 146 -28.33 -2.28 3.34
N LYS A 147 -29.53 -1.93 2.88
CA LYS A 147 -29.91 -1.86 1.45
C LYS A 147 -29.06 -0.89 0.61
N TYR A 148 -28.40 0.08 1.23
CA TYR A 148 -27.54 1.05 0.53
C TYR A 148 -26.14 0.51 0.22
N THR A 149 -25.79 -0.68 0.68
CA THR A 149 -24.44 -1.28 0.47
C THR A 149 -24.12 -1.43 -1.02
N ALA A 150 -25.09 -1.77 -1.88
CA ALA A 150 -24.87 -1.89 -3.31
C ALA A 150 -24.47 -0.53 -3.95
N SER A 151 -25.16 0.55 -3.62
CA SER A 151 -24.83 1.90 -4.08
C SER A 151 -23.49 2.39 -3.54
N ALA A 152 -23.20 2.07 -2.28
CA ALA A 152 -21.91 2.36 -1.64
C ALA A 152 -20.75 1.67 -2.37
N SER A 153 -20.91 0.41 -2.77
CA SER A 153 -19.91 -0.33 -3.54
C SER A 153 -19.60 0.33 -4.88
N GLY A 154 -20.61 0.88 -5.57
CA GLY A 154 -20.39 1.66 -6.79
C GLY A 154 -19.52 2.90 -6.57
N ILE A 155 -19.75 3.64 -5.48
CA ILE A 155 -18.94 4.80 -5.11
C ILE A 155 -17.49 4.38 -4.81
N PHE A 156 -17.28 3.27 -4.10
CA PHE A 156 -15.93 2.76 -3.85
C PHE A 156 -15.18 2.42 -5.14
N MET A 157 -15.87 1.83 -6.13
CA MET A 157 -15.23 1.53 -7.42
C MET A 157 -14.82 2.80 -8.17
N MET A 158 -15.56 3.90 -8.03
CA MET A 158 -15.13 5.19 -8.59
C MET A 158 -13.85 5.72 -7.93
N MET A 159 -13.63 5.43 -6.65
CA MET A 159 -12.45 5.89 -5.90
C MET A 159 -11.15 5.17 -6.30
N VAL A 160 -11.21 4.10 -7.10
CA VAL A 160 -10.03 3.45 -7.70
C VAL A 160 -9.18 4.43 -8.52
N VAL A 161 -9.76 5.53 -8.98
CA VAL A 161 -9.03 6.64 -9.64
C VAL A 161 -7.87 7.17 -8.79
N GLY A 162 -7.89 6.98 -7.47
CA GLY A 162 -6.77 7.29 -6.58
C GLY A 162 -5.46 6.61 -6.97
N GLY A 163 -5.54 5.40 -7.58
CA GLY A 163 -4.39 4.68 -8.12
C GLY A 163 -3.70 5.34 -9.33
N GLY A 164 -4.35 6.30 -9.97
CA GLY A 164 -3.72 7.15 -11.00
C GLY A 164 -3.21 8.47 -10.43
N LEU A 165 -4.02 9.14 -9.62
CA LEU A 165 -3.73 10.50 -9.16
C LEU A 165 -2.63 10.56 -8.08
N ILE A 166 -2.66 9.68 -7.09
CA ILE A 166 -1.68 9.69 -5.99
C ILE A 166 -0.27 9.30 -6.47
N PRO A 167 -0.07 8.23 -7.28
CA PRO A 167 1.23 7.93 -7.84
C PRO A 167 1.78 9.03 -8.76
N LEU A 168 0.91 9.72 -9.50
CA LEU A 168 1.31 10.88 -10.29
C LEU A 168 1.91 11.98 -9.40
N PHE A 169 1.23 12.30 -8.30
CA PHE A 169 1.72 13.28 -7.33
C PHE A 169 2.99 12.79 -6.62
N GLN A 170 3.06 11.50 -6.26
CA GLN A 170 4.25 10.89 -5.67
C GLN A 170 5.46 11.00 -6.59
N ASN A 171 5.30 10.67 -7.88
CA ASN A 171 6.39 10.74 -8.83
C ASN A 171 6.80 12.19 -9.14
N PHE A 172 5.86 13.14 -9.15
CA PHE A 172 6.21 14.56 -9.21
C PHE A 172 7.13 14.98 -8.06
N ILE A 173 6.88 14.52 -6.83
CA ILE A 173 7.78 14.76 -5.70
C ILE A 173 9.10 14.03 -5.89
N ALA A 174 9.10 12.82 -6.44
CA ALA A 174 10.33 12.07 -6.71
C ALA A 174 11.26 12.81 -7.69
N ASP A 175 10.70 13.45 -8.71
CA ASP A 175 11.44 14.25 -9.68
C ASP A 175 12.08 15.50 -9.05
N GLN A 176 11.43 16.12 -8.05
CA GLN A 176 11.90 17.34 -7.40
C GLN A 176 12.82 17.08 -6.20
N ALA A 177 12.52 16.08 -5.39
CA ALA A 177 13.15 15.85 -4.08
C ALA A 177 13.79 14.47 -3.92
N GLY A 178 13.75 13.62 -4.96
CA GLY A 178 14.29 12.27 -4.99
C GLY A 178 13.28 11.19 -4.57
N TYR A 179 13.56 9.96 -5.01
CA TYR A 179 12.63 8.82 -4.86
C TYR A 179 12.28 8.52 -3.41
N LEU A 180 13.28 8.45 -2.52
CA LEU A 180 13.01 8.09 -1.11
C LEU A 180 12.20 9.16 -0.39
N THR A 181 12.40 10.44 -0.69
CA THR A 181 11.59 11.53 -0.14
C THR A 181 10.12 11.44 -0.58
N SER A 182 9.87 10.97 -1.79
CA SER A 182 8.50 10.83 -2.30
C SER A 182 7.66 9.81 -1.54
N TYR A 183 8.29 8.90 -0.78
CA TYR A 183 7.58 7.96 0.10
C TYR A 183 6.89 8.62 1.31
N LEU A 184 7.08 9.92 1.52
CA LEU A 184 6.22 10.71 2.41
C LEU A 184 4.75 10.68 1.96
N VAL A 185 4.48 10.59 0.66
CA VAL A 185 3.09 10.51 0.14
C VAL A 185 2.38 9.25 0.61
N PRO A 186 2.88 8.03 0.34
CA PRO A 186 2.27 6.82 0.87
C PRO A 186 2.32 6.76 2.40
N LEU A 187 3.32 7.31 3.08
CA LEU A 187 3.37 7.38 4.53
C LEU A 187 2.20 8.19 5.11
N LEU A 188 1.93 9.37 4.57
CA LEU A 188 0.77 10.19 4.95
C LEU A 188 -0.56 9.49 4.61
N GLY A 189 -0.60 8.78 3.48
CA GLY A 189 -1.76 7.97 3.10
C GLY A 189 -2.04 6.86 4.12
N VAL A 190 -1.01 6.11 4.53
CA VAL A 190 -1.15 5.06 5.55
C VAL A 190 -1.51 5.64 6.91
N ALA A 191 -0.96 6.81 7.28
CA ALA A 191 -1.33 7.52 8.50
C ALA A 191 -2.81 7.94 8.49
N TYR A 192 -3.33 8.43 7.37
CA TYR A 192 -4.76 8.71 7.21
C TYR A 192 -5.61 7.44 7.36
N MET A 193 -5.20 6.33 6.79
CA MET A 193 -5.90 5.04 6.93
C MET A 193 -5.88 4.54 8.39
N CYS A 194 -4.80 4.75 9.12
CA CYS A 194 -4.72 4.47 10.55
C CYS A 194 -5.70 5.36 11.35
N PHE A 195 -5.72 6.65 11.08
CA PHE A 195 -6.71 7.58 11.66
C PHE A 195 -8.15 7.13 11.36
N TYR A 196 -8.41 6.71 10.11
CA TYR A 196 -9.71 6.17 9.73
C TYR A 196 -10.08 4.94 10.57
N ALA A 197 -9.17 3.99 10.74
CA ALA A 197 -9.42 2.78 11.54
C ALA A 197 -9.72 3.11 13.02
N VAL A 198 -8.99 4.04 13.62
CA VAL A 198 -9.10 4.36 15.06
C VAL A 198 -10.33 5.22 15.36
N ILE A 199 -10.56 6.26 14.57
CA ILE A 199 -11.53 7.33 14.84
C ILE A 199 -12.62 7.42 13.77
N GLY A 200 -12.19 7.46 12.49
CA GLY A 200 -13.05 7.77 11.35
C GLY A 200 -14.13 6.74 11.08
N SER A 201 -13.84 5.48 11.34
CA SER A 201 -14.71 4.32 11.10
C SER A 201 -15.85 4.16 12.13
N LYS A 202 -15.84 4.95 13.21
CA LYS A 202 -16.90 4.86 14.23
C LYS A 202 -18.25 5.29 13.63
N ASN A 203 -19.22 4.37 13.65
CA ASN A 203 -20.58 4.66 13.22
C ASN A 203 -21.28 5.52 14.28
N VAL A 204 -21.56 6.79 13.91
CA VAL A 204 -22.20 7.77 14.79
C VAL A 204 -23.71 7.81 14.59
N ASN A 205 -24.21 7.43 13.39
CA ASN A 205 -25.64 7.43 13.07
C ASN A 205 -26.17 5.99 13.05
N LYS A 206 -26.75 5.55 14.17
CA LYS A 206 -27.34 4.21 14.32
C LYS A 206 -28.82 4.15 13.86
N ASN A 207 -29.40 5.27 13.46
CA ASN A 207 -30.83 5.40 13.15
C ASN A 207 -31.13 5.57 11.65
N ILE A 208 -30.27 5.02 10.77
CA ILE A 208 -30.55 4.98 9.34
C ILE A 208 -31.57 3.87 9.10
N PRO A 209 -32.79 4.15 8.54
CA PRO A 209 -33.75 3.11 8.21
C PRO A 209 -33.13 2.22 7.11
N VAL A 210 -32.81 0.99 7.48
CA VAL A 210 -32.18 -0.01 6.60
C VAL A 210 -33.15 -1.07 6.07
N ASP A 211 -34.43 -0.90 6.40
CA ASP A 211 -35.56 -1.77 5.96
C ASP A 211 -36.05 -1.41 4.56
#